data_5d15d8bb873e5582083674d15414d903
#
_entry.id   5d15d8bb873e5582083674d15414d903
#
_cell.length_a   1.000
_cell.length_b   1.000
_cell.length_c   1.000
_cell.angle_alpha   90.00
_cell.angle_beta   90.00
_cell.angle_gamma   90.00
#
_symmetry.space_group_name_H-M   'P 1'
#
loop_
_entity.id
_entity.type
_entity.pdbx_description
1 polymer ?
#
loop_
_entity_poly.entity_id
_entity_poly.type
_entity_poly.pdbx_seq_one_letter_code
_entity_poly.pdbx_strand_id
1 'polypeptide(L)'
;VYIIVALVIGIIVHEFSHGILTFANGLKVKSLGLLYLIVPLGAFCEPDEDELQKTSKIKRMKVYAAGPMSNFVIAFITLLLFSYVAMGAVEPIDGVHVAYAIEDSPADLIGLSAGSVVTSLNNSKISNASDFTRVMQKVEVNQTIPISFYKDSEFVETSITAAARSQFSGNNSERNMSFVGIGFNGYVKGFINSLKHPFSSGDGLILLYSLPVIGYFIGYNPLVSPYTQGLELTGLASAIPAPVFWILVNTIFWVFWLNLLLGFFNVLPMVPLDGGFLFNDGLKYVIQRFKTNLSEERTEAIVRKITMFISLVILFLVLFPWIVKYI
;
A
#
# COMPACT_ATOMS: atom_id res chain seq x y z
N VAL A 1 5.61 11.93 5.44
CA VAL A 1 5.32 12.94 4.41
C VAL A 1 4.30 12.40 3.42
N TYR A 2 4.50 11.25 2.76
CA TYR A 2 3.61 10.70 1.72
C TYR A 2 2.15 10.55 2.16
N ILE A 3 1.91 10.02 3.38
CA ILE A 3 0.58 9.84 3.97
C ILE A 3 -0.16 11.18 4.08
N ILE A 4 0.53 12.23 4.55
CA ILE A 4 -0.08 13.56 4.71
C ILE A 4 -0.46 14.14 3.34
N VAL A 5 0.44 14.07 2.35
CA VAL A 5 0.18 14.55 0.99
C VAL A 5 -1.01 13.81 0.37
N ALA A 6 -1.01 12.48 0.49
CA ALA A 6 -2.07 11.64 -0.06
C ALA A 6 -3.42 11.88 0.64
N LEU A 7 -3.43 12.09 1.96
CA LEU A 7 -4.62 12.40 2.73
C LEU A 7 -5.21 13.77 2.29
N VAL A 8 -4.36 14.79 2.18
CA VAL A 8 -4.79 16.12 1.71
C VAL A 8 -5.40 16.04 0.31
N ILE A 9 -4.76 15.34 -0.63
CA ILE A 9 -5.31 15.12 -1.97
C ILE A 9 -6.68 14.42 -1.88
N GLY A 10 -6.76 13.34 -1.11
CA GLY A 10 -8.00 12.55 -0.96
C GLY A 10 -9.16 13.36 -0.40
N ILE A 11 -8.92 14.16 0.64
CA ILE A 11 -9.96 15.01 1.25
C ILE A 11 -10.36 16.14 0.29
N ILE A 12 -9.41 16.80 -0.37
CA ILE A 12 -9.72 17.86 -1.33
C ILE A 12 -10.62 17.32 -2.45
N VAL A 13 -10.23 16.20 -3.07
CA VAL A 13 -11.02 15.57 -4.14
C VAL A 13 -12.43 15.21 -3.66
N HIS A 14 -12.53 14.63 -2.46
CA HIS A 14 -13.79 14.24 -1.83
C HIS A 14 -14.74 15.44 -1.68
N GLU A 15 -14.29 16.48 -0.97
CA GLU A 15 -15.11 17.65 -0.65
C GLU A 15 -15.47 18.48 -1.90
N PHE A 16 -14.52 18.66 -2.81
CA PHE A 16 -14.81 19.35 -4.06
C PHE A 16 -15.83 18.61 -4.92
N SER A 17 -15.85 17.28 -4.88
CA SER A 17 -16.82 16.47 -5.59
C SER A 17 -18.25 16.67 -5.05
N HIS A 18 -18.41 16.79 -3.72
CA HIS A 18 -19.68 17.20 -3.11
C HIS A 18 -20.12 18.58 -3.63
N GLY A 19 -19.22 19.55 -3.66
CA GLY A 19 -19.51 20.90 -4.16
C GLY A 19 -19.91 20.90 -5.64
N ILE A 20 -19.16 20.21 -6.48
CA ILE A 20 -19.45 20.12 -7.92
C ILE A 20 -20.83 19.48 -8.16
N LEU A 21 -21.13 18.35 -7.48
CA LEU A 21 -22.41 17.67 -7.66
C LEU A 21 -23.58 18.47 -7.06
N THR A 22 -23.36 19.20 -5.97
CA THR A 22 -24.35 20.14 -5.40
C THR A 22 -24.71 21.20 -6.44
N PHE A 23 -23.71 21.89 -6.99
CA PHE A 23 -23.89 22.92 -8.00
C PHE A 23 -24.51 22.38 -9.30
N ALA A 24 -24.03 21.22 -9.79
CA ALA A 24 -24.54 20.58 -11.01
C ALA A 24 -26.04 20.15 -10.89
N ASN A 25 -26.52 19.89 -9.66
CA ASN A 25 -27.93 19.61 -9.40
C ASN A 25 -28.78 20.88 -9.18
N GLY A 26 -28.20 22.07 -9.33
CA GLY A 26 -28.87 23.36 -9.16
C GLY A 26 -29.12 23.74 -7.70
N LEU A 27 -28.33 23.17 -6.77
CA LEU A 27 -28.40 23.45 -5.34
C LEU A 27 -27.28 24.43 -4.94
N LYS A 28 -27.52 25.18 -3.86
CA LYS A 28 -26.55 26.14 -3.35
C LYS A 28 -25.49 25.46 -2.49
N VAL A 29 -24.23 25.91 -2.66
CA VAL A 29 -23.14 25.65 -1.74
C VAL A 29 -23.01 26.86 -0.82
N LYS A 30 -23.22 26.67 0.49
CA LYS A 30 -23.12 27.74 1.49
C LYS A 30 -21.68 28.19 1.69
N SER A 31 -20.79 27.21 1.83
CA SER A 31 -19.38 27.48 2.04
C SER A 31 -18.52 26.36 1.47
N LEU A 32 -17.35 26.74 1.00
CA LEU A 32 -16.30 25.84 0.51
C LEU A 32 -14.98 26.40 1.00
N GLY A 33 -14.12 25.56 1.57
CA GLY A 33 -12.85 26.04 2.08
C GLY A 33 -11.85 24.95 2.36
N LEU A 34 -10.65 25.43 2.76
CA LEU A 34 -9.58 24.57 3.22
C LEU A 34 -9.41 24.79 4.72
N LEU A 35 -9.18 23.69 5.44
CA LEU A 35 -8.85 23.71 6.85
C LEU A 35 -7.33 23.80 7.00
N TYR A 36 -6.87 24.84 7.67
CA TYR A 36 -5.46 25.06 7.97
C TYR A 36 -5.21 25.03 9.47
N LEU A 37 -4.12 24.35 9.86
CA LEU A 37 -3.53 24.57 11.18
C LEU A 37 -2.16 25.28 11.02
N ILE A 38 -1.15 24.58 10.51
CA ILE A 38 0.14 25.11 10.05
C ILE A 38 0.33 24.70 8.58
N VAL A 39 -0.19 23.54 8.26
CA VAL A 39 -0.29 22.98 6.90
C VAL A 39 -1.77 22.79 6.57
N PRO A 40 -2.15 22.69 5.28
CA PRO A 40 -3.51 22.31 4.94
C PRO A 40 -3.80 20.91 5.50
N LEU A 41 -4.80 20.82 6.36
CA LEU A 41 -5.21 19.57 7.02
C LEU A 41 -6.38 18.91 6.33
N GLY A 42 -7.12 19.67 5.52
CA GLY A 42 -8.30 19.16 4.85
C GLY A 42 -9.03 20.22 4.04
N ALA A 43 -10.14 19.81 3.49
CA ALA A 43 -11.12 20.67 2.82
C ALA A 43 -12.49 20.45 3.44
N PHE A 44 -13.42 21.32 3.18
CA PHE A 44 -14.82 21.13 3.49
C PHE A 44 -15.70 21.77 2.43
N CYS A 45 -16.83 21.15 2.19
CA CYS A 45 -17.91 21.68 1.37
C CYS A 45 -19.22 21.58 2.15
N GLU A 46 -19.90 22.69 2.29
CA GLU A 46 -21.19 22.77 3.00
C GLU A 46 -22.31 23.08 2.00
N PRO A 47 -23.05 22.06 1.51
CA PRO A 47 -24.27 22.27 0.76
C PRO A 47 -25.32 22.98 1.63
N ASP A 48 -26.27 23.69 1.01
CA ASP A 48 -27.43 24.18 1.74
C ASP A 48 -28.31 22.99 2.15
N GLU A 49 -28.28 22.64 3.45
CA GLU A 49 -29.02 21.48 3.96
C GLU A 49 -30.53 21.61 3.76
N ASP A 50 -31.08 22.80 3.91
CA ASP A 50 -32.51 23.01 3.73
C ASP A 50 -32.95 22.78 2.27
N GLU A 51 -32.15 23.24 1.30
CA GLU A 51 -32.40 22.97 -0.11
C GLU A 51 -32.14 21.48 -0.42
N LEU A 52 -31.09 20.89 0.14
CA LEU A 52 -30.71 19.49 -0.05
C LEU A 52 -31.82 18.54 0.46
N GLN A 53 -32.38 18.80 1.63
CA GLN A 53 -33.48 17.98 2.19
C GLN A 53 -34.79 18.11 1.42
N LYS A 54 -35.07 19.27 0.84
CA LYS A 54 -36.29 19.52 0.02
C LYS A 54 -36.14 18.99 -1.41
N THR A 55 -34.94 18.69 -1.87
CA THR A 55 -34.71 18.19 -3.23
C THR A 55 -35.12 16.73 -3.41
N SER A 56 -35.19 16.28 -4.67
CA SER A 56 -35.52 14.87 -4.96
C SER A 56 -34.48 13.93 -4.36
N LYS A 57 -34.91 12.74 -3.89
CA LYS A 57 -34.04 11.71 -3.30
C LYS A 57 -32.87 11.37 -4.20
N ILE A 58 -33.07 11.27 -5.51
CA ILE A 58 -32.00 10.92 -6.47
C ILE A 58 -30.92 12.01 -6.50
N LYS A 59 -31.29 13.29 -6.50
CA LYS A 59 -30.31 14.39 -6.49
C LYS A 59 -29.55 14.40 -5.18
N ARG A 60 -30.20 14.22 -4.05
CA ARG A 60 -29.56 14.14 -2.73
C ARG A 60 -28.56 12.96 -2.62
N MET A 61 -28.99 11.77 -3.07
CA MET A 61 -28.12 10.59 -3.11
C MET A 61 -26.89 10.79 -4.01
N LYS A 62 -27.04 11.50 -5.15
CA LYS A 62 -25.90 11.85 -6.00
C LYS A 62 -24.91 12.75 -5.28
N VAL A 63 -25.38 13.72 -4.50
CA VAL A 63 -24.52 14.61 -3.72
C VAL A 63 -23.78 13.80 -2.65
N TYR A 64 -24.46 12.97 -1.85
CA TYR A 64 -23.80 12.14 -0.84
C TYR A 64 -22.83 11.11 -1.43
N ALA A 65 -23.11 10.56 -2.59
CA ALA A 65 -22.21 9.60 -3.24
C ALA A 65 -21.00 10.25 -3.92
N ALA A 66 -21.00 11.57 -4.13
CA ALA A 66 -19.98 12.27 -4.91
C ALA A 66 -18.58 12.11 -4.33
N GLY A 67 -18.43 12.34 -3.03
CA GLY A 67 -17.15 12.24 -2.32
C GLY A 67 -16.55 10.83 -2.40
N PRO A 68 -17.23 9.79 -1.89
CA PRO A 68 -16.74 8.42 -1.95
C PRO A 68 -16.43 7.95 -3.39
N MET A 69 -17.30 8.26 -4.34
CA MET A 69 -17.08 7.87 -5.75
C MET A 69 -15.86 8.53 -6.35
N SER A 70 -15.62 9.81 -6.07
CA SER A 70 -14.42 10.49 -6.56
C SER A 70 -13.15 9.86 -5.99
N ASN A 71 -13.15 9.45 -4.72
CA ASN A 71 -12.03 8.77 -4.11
C ASN A 71 -11.78 7.41 -4.78
N PHE A 72 -12.81 6.63 -5.10
CA PHE A 72 -12.63 5.38 -5.86
C PHE A 72 -12.09 5.62 -7.27
N VAL A 73 -12.54 6.68 -7.95
CA VAL A 73 -12.02 7.03 -9.28
C VAL A 73 -10.54 7.41 -9.21
N ILE A 74 -10.13 8.25 -8.25
CA ILE A 74 -8.72 8.60 -8.05
C ILE A 74 -7.89 7.38 -7.65
N ALA A 75 -8.40 6.52 -6.75
CA ALA A 75 -7.73 5.29 -6.39
C ALA A 75 -7.51 4.40 -7.62
N PHE A 76 -8.51 4.24 -8.47
CA PHE A 76 -8.38 3.44 -9.70
C PHE A 76 -7.35 4.03 -10.68
N ILE A 77 -7.40 5.34 -10.93
CA ILE A 77 -6.44 6.01 -11.82
C ILE A 77 -5.01 5.87 -11.27
N THR A 78 -4.82 6.13 -9.98
CA THR A 78 -3.49 6.04 -9.36
C THR A 78 -3.00 4.60 -9.22
N LEU A 79 -3.87 3.61 -9.08
CA LEU A 79 -3.53 2.19 -9.21
C LEU A 79 -2.95 1.87 -10.60
N LEU A 80 -3.61 2.33 -11.66
CA LEU A 80 -3.12 2.11 -13.03
C LEU A 80 -1.77 2.82 -13.27
N LEU A 81 -1.63 4.06 -12.81
CA LEU A 81 -0.36 4.80 -12.88
C LEU A 81 0.75 4.10 -12.09
N PHE A 82 0.46 3.64 -10.88
CA PHE A 82 1.41 2.89 -10.06
C PHE A 82 1.86 1.61 -10.75
N SER A 83 0.91 0.76 -11.14
CA SER A 83 1.23 -0.58 -11.63
C SER A 83 1.82 -0.57 -13.04
N TYR A 84 1.17 0.10 -13.99
CA TYR A 84 1.55 -0.01 -15.40
C TYR A 84 2.59 1.03 -15.82
N VAL A 85 2.62 2.20 -15.20
CA VAL A 85 3.60 3.24 -15.55
C VAL A 85 4.81 3.18 -14.62
N ALA A 86 4.62 3.36 -13.32
CA ALA A 86 5.72 3.42 -12.38
C ALA A 86 6.41 2.05 -12.22
N MET A 87 5.67 1.03 -11.79
CA MET A 87 6.25 -0.31 -11.62
C MET A 87 6.58 -0.98 -12.95
N GLY A 88 5.91 -0.63 -14.04
CA GLY A 88 6.26 -1.08 -15.40
C GLY A 88 7.68 -0.72 -15.83
N ALA A 89 8.24 0.34 -15.25
CA ALA A 89 9.61 0.79 -15.51
C ALA A 89 10.66 0.22 -14.53
N VAL A 90 10.28 -0.71 -13.65
CA VAL A 90 11.16 -1.29 -12.63
C VAL A 90 11.45 -2.74 -12.96
N GLU A 91 12.72 -3.15 -13.01
CA GLU A 91 13.13 -4.54 -13.18
C GLU A 91 14.03 -4.98 -12.02
N PRO A 92 13.84 -6.18 -11.47
CA PRO A 92 14.78 -6.75 -10.51
C PRO A 92 16.12 -7.07 -11.20
N ILE A 93 17.23 -6.63 -10.60
CA ILE A 93 18.58 -7.01 -11.04
C ILE A 93 18.70 -8.53 -10.99
N ASP A 94 19.25 -9.13 -12.04
CA ASP A 94 19.49 -10.57 -12.08
C ASP A 94 20.56 -10.97 -11.05
N GLY A 95 20.21 -11.90 -10.16
CA GLY A 95 21.09 -12.34 -9.09
C GLY A 95 20.35 -12.89 -7.88
N VAL A 96 21.07 -13.04 -6.79
CA VAL A 96 20.53 -13.40 -5.48
C VAL A 96 20.35 -12.14 -4.64
N HIS A 97 19.10 -11.79 -4.40
CA HIS A 97 18.74 -10.68 -3.53
C HIS A 97 18.93 -11.05 -2.05
N VAL A 98 19.76 -10.29 -1.37
CA VAL A 98 20.07 -10.49 0.05
C VAL A 98 18.95 -9.90 0.90
N ALA A 99 18.33 -10.73 1.75
CA ALA A 99 17.35 -10.30 2.73
C ALA A 99 18.03 -9.75 4.00
N TYR A 100 19.11 -10.42 4.44
CA TYR A 100 19.94 -10.02 5.56
C TYR A 100 21.31 -10.70 5.47
N ALA A 101 22.34 -10.13 6.10
CA ALA A 101 23.58 -10.80 6.44
C ALA A 101 23.59 -11.07 7.95
N ILE A 102 24.19 -12.20 8.32
CA ILE A 102 24.37 -12.57 9.73
C ILE A 102 25.55 -11.73 10.26
N GLU A 103 25.39 -11.13 11.42
CA GLU A 103 26.41 -10.34 12.10
C GLU A 103 27.71 -11.15 12.27
N ASP A 104 28.85 -10.52 12.04
CA ASP A 104 30.17 -11.11 12.04
C ASP A 104 30.42 -12.28 11.05
N SER A 105 29.50 -12.50 10.11
CA SER A 105 29.67 -13.49 9.05
C SER A 105 30.61 -12.99 7.95
N PRO A 106 31.17 -13.91 7.12
CA PRO A 106 31.94 -13.50 5.95
C PRO A 106 31.26 -12.49 5.03
N ALA A 107 29.93 -12.59 4.87
CA ALA A 107 29.16 -11.66 4.07
C ALA A 107 29.07 -10.26 4.71
N ASP A 108 28.87 -10.20 6.02
CA ASP A 108 28.84 -8.94 6.77
C ASP A 108 30.19 -8.22 6.72
N LEU A 109 31.29 -8.97 6.89
CA LEU A 109 32.67 -8.43 6.85
C LEU A 109 33.02 -7.77 5.51
N ILE A 110 32.44 -8.21 4.39
CA ILE A 110 32.62 -7.56 3.07
C ILE A 110 31.54 -6.52 2.77
N GLY A 111 30.64 -6.28 3.73
CA GLY A 111 29.60 -5.26 3.65
C GLY A 111 28.34 -5.68 2.90
N LEU A 112 28.10 -6.96 2.64
CA LEU A 112 26.79 -7.42 2.16
C LEU A 112 25.71 -7.14 3.21
N SER A 113 24.58 -6.64 2.76
CA SER A 113 23.44 -6.27 3.63
C SER A 113 22.11 -6.45 2.90
N ALA A 114 21.00 -6.24 3.61
CA ALA A 114 19.68 -6.23 2.98
C ALA A 114 19.65 -5.28 1.77
N GLY A 115 19.08 -5.75 0.66
CA GLY A 115 18.99 -5.01 -0.60
C GLY A 115 20.19 -5.23 -1.54
N SER A 116 21.31 -5.77 -1.10
CA SER A 116 22.41 -6.19 -1.98
C SER A 116 21.98 -7.29 -2.94
N VAL A 117 22.58 -7.36 -4.13
CA VAL A 117 22.29 -8.41 -5.12
C VAL A 117 23.59 -9.06 -5.57
N VAL A 118 23.79 -10.33 -5.23
CA VAL A 118 24.95 -11.11 -5.65
C VAL A 118 24.75 -11.60 -7.08
N THR A 119 25.65 -11.20 -7.98
CA THR A 119 25.57 -11.48 -9.42
C THR A 119 26.62 -12.48 -9.90
N SER A 120 27.73 -12.64 -9.16
CA SER A 120 28.77 -13.61 -9.44
C SER A 120 29.35 -14.18 -8.16
N LEU A 121 29.72 -15.46 -8.16
CA LEU A 121 30.36 -16.15 -7.06
C LEU A 121 31.31 -17.21 -7.63
N ASN A 122 32.57 -17.20 -7.19
CA ASN A 122 33.62 -18.11 -7.66
C ASN A 122 33.70 -18.18 -9.21
N ASN A 123 33.75 -17.03 -9.86
CA ASN A 123 33.74 -16.84 -11.34
C ASN A 123 32.52 -17.44 -12.07
N SER A 124 31.45 -17.79 -11.34
CA SER A 124 30.22 -18.30 -11.92
C SER A 124 29.12 -17.23 -11.83
N LYS A 125 28.43 -17.00 -12.93
CA LYS A 125 27.24 -16.11 -12.93
C LYS A 125 26.17 -16.68 -12.02
N ILE A 126 25.61 -15.84 -11.18
CA ILE A 126 24.50 -16.17 -10.27
C ILE A 126 23.25 -15.44 -10.76
N SER A 127 22.23 -16.20 -11.13
CA SER A 127 20.94 -15.64 -11.58
C SER A 127 19.81 -15.89 -10.58
N ASN A 128 20.00 -16.83 -9.65
CA ASN A 128 19.01 -17.21 -8.65
C ASN A 128 19.66 -17.96 -7.46
N ALA A 129 18.86 -18.22 -6.41
CA ALA A 129 19.33 -18.91 -5.21
C ALA A 129 19.85 -20.34 -5.46
N SER A 130 19.32 -21.04 -6.48
CA SER A 130 19.80 -22.39 -6.82
C SER A 130 21.21 -22.36 -7.40
N ASP A 131 21.53 -21.35 -8.23
CA ASP A 131 22.89 -21.17 -8.76
C ASP A 131 23.86 -20.89 -7.62
N PHE A 132 23.50 -19.99 -6.71
CA PHE A 132 24.32 -19.68 -5.53
C PHE A 132 24.59 -20.92 -4.69
N THR A 133 23.55 -21.68 -4.36
CA THR A 133 23.67 -22.90 -3.56
C THR A 133 24.55 -23.94 -4.26
N ARG A 134 24.41 -24.11 -5.58
CA ARG A 134 25.22 -25.05 -6.39
C ARG A 134 26.69 -24.68 -6.40
N VAL A 135 27.02 -23.39 -6.44
CA VAL A 135 28.40 -22.91 -6.36
C VAL A 135 28.94 -23.15 -4.96
N MET A 136 28.20 -22.77 -3.91
CA MET A 136 28.63 -22.95 -2.51
C MET A 136 28.86 -24.41 -2.13
N GLN A 137 28.13 -25.36 -2.71
CA GLN A 137 28.35 -26.79 -2.49
C GLN A 137 29.76 -27.29 -2.95
N LYS A 138 30.40 -26.53 -3.83
CA LYS A 138 31.76 -26.87 -4.36
C LYS A 138 32.89 -26.08 -3.66
N VAL A 139 32.50 -25.15 -2.79
CA VAL A 139 33.46 -24.33 -2.05
C VAL A 139 33.81 -25.01 -0.73
N GLU A 140 35.10 -25.07 -0.42
CA GLU A 140 35.58 -25.66 0.84
C GLU A 140 35.55 -24.62 1.98
N VAL A 141 35.51 -25.10 3.22
CA VAL A 141 35.63 -24.26 4.41
C VAL A 141 37.01 -23.60 4.41
N ASN A 142 37.08 -22.30 4.75
CA ASN A 142 38.25 -21.44 4.68
C ASN A 142 38.80 -21.16 3.28
N GLN A 143 38.09 -21.56 2.22
CA GLN A 143 38.43 -21.17 0.86
C GLN A 143 38.03 -19.72 0.60
N THR A 144 38.95 -18.94 0.02
CA THR A 144 38.69 -17.58 -0.46
C THR A 144 38.29 -17.63 -1.94
N ILE A 145 37.17 -17.05 -2.28
CA ILE A 145 36.61 -17.03 -3.62
C ILE A 145 36.21 -15.60 -4.04
N PRO A 146 36.28 -15.26 -5.35
CA PRO A 146 35.82 -13.99 -5.83
C PRO A 146 34.27 -13.91 -5.78
N ILE A 147 33.74 -12.72 -5.45
CA ILE A 147 32.35 -12.40 -5.41
C ILE A 147 32.08 -11.01 -6.01
N SER A 148 31.02 -10.88 -6.79
CA SER A 148 30.58 -9.60 -7.31
C SER A 148 29.12 -9.37 -6.94
N PHE A 149 28.79 -8.16 -6.50
CA PHE A 149 27.45 -7.80 -6.07
C PHE A 149 27.17 -6.31 -6.27
N TYR A 150 25.88 -5.97 -6.34
CA TYR A 150 25.41 -4.59 -6.25
C TYR A 150 25.06 -4.23 -4.81
N LYS A 151 25.49 -3.06 -4.36
CA LYS A 151 25.12 -2.44 -3.10
C LYS A 151 25.02 -0.92 -3.29
N ASP A 152 23.98 -0.29 -2.78
CA ASP A 152 23.73 1.15 -2.92
C ASP A 152 23.81 1.64 -4.39
N SER A 153 23.38 0.79 -5.33
CA SER A 153 23.50 0.99 -6.79
C SER A 153 24.93 0.99 -7.33
N GLU A 154 25.93 0.66 -6.52
CA GLU A 154 27.31 0.49 -6.94
C GLU A 154 27.63 -0.98 -7.16
N PHE A 155 28.43 -1.26 -8.21
CA PHE A 155 28.93 -2.60 -8.49
C PHE A 155 30.25 -2.81 -7.72
N VAL A 156 30.30 -3.83 -6.88
CA VAL A 156 31.43 -4.16 -6.03
C VAL A 156 31.99 -5.51 -6.44
N GLU A 157 33.30 -5.57 -6.68
CA GLU A 157 34.06 -6.79 -6.88
C GLU A 157 35.06 -6.96 -5.74
N THR A 158 35.03 -8.10 -5.07
CA THR A 158 35.91 -8.41 -3.92
C THR A 158 36.07 -9.91 -3.77
N SER A 159 36.67 -10.34 -2.68
CA SER A 159 36.81 -11.76 -2.32
C SER A 159 36.13 -12.03 -0.98
N ILE A 160 35.58 -13.22 -0.83
CA ILE A 160 34.95 -13.69 0.39
C ILE A 160 35.58 -15.03 0.83
N THR A 161 35.90 -15.16 2.10
CA THR A 161 36.42 -16.42 2.66
C THR A 161 35.27 -17.17 3.33
N ALA A 162 34.92 -18.35 2.82
CA ALA A 162 33.83 -19.15 3.36
C ALA A 162 34.17 -19.68 4.77
N ALA A 163 33.27 -19.49 5.72
CA ALA A 163 33.39 -20.04 7.07
C ALA A 163 32.71 -21.41 7.18
N ALA A 164 32.93 -22.13 8.28
CA ALA A 164 32.16 -23.32 8.61
C ALA A 164 30.78 -22.91 9.13
N ARG A 165 29.72 -23.50 8.59
CA ARG A 165 28.35 -23.20 8.97
C ARG A 165 28.07 -23.45 10.47
N SER A 166 28.78 -24.45 11.06
CA SER A 166 28.68 -24.76 12.49
C SER A 166 29.05 -23.60 13.42
N GLN A 167 29.82 -22.62 12.97
CA GLN A 167 30.21 -21.45 13.76
C GLN A 167 28.98 -20.51 14.00
N PHE A 168 27.99 -20.55 13.12
CA PHE A 168 26.81 -19.68 13.15
C PHE A 168 25.54 -20.44 13.54
N SER A 169 25.47 -21.75 13.26
CA SER A 169 24.28 -22.58 13.59
C SER A 169 24.38 -23.27 14.96
N GLY A 170 25.58 -23.34 15.56
CA GLY A 170 25.84 -24.12 16.76
C GLY A 170 25.76 -25.65 16.56
N ASN A 171 25.51 -26.11 15.32
CA ASN A 171 25.40 -27.53 14.99
C ASN A 171 26.71 -28.11 14.48
N ASN A 172 27.35 -28.96 15.30
CA ASN A 172 28.63 -29.58 14.97
C ASN A 172 28.59 -30.47 13.72
N SER A 173 27.48 -31.00 13.30
CA SER A 173 27.35 -31.79 12.07
C SER A 173 27.58 -30.97 10.79
N GLU A 174 27.52 -29.65 10.88
CA GLU A 174 27.68 -28.72 9.75
C GLU A 174 29.14 -28.16 9.63
N ARG A 175 30.11 -28.75 10.30
CA ARG A 175 31.53 -28.29 10.29
C ARG A 175 32.15 -28.26 8.91
N ASN A 176 31.77 -29.17 8.04
CA ASN A 176 32.30 -29.29 6.69
C ASN A 176 31.44 -28.57 5.63
N MET A 177 30.39 -27.88 6.05
CA MET A 177 29.56 -27.08 5.16
C MET A 177 30.10 -25.65 5.07
N SER A 178 30.51 -25.25 3.88
CA SER A 178 30.91 -23.86 3.61
C SER A 178 29.73 -22.92 3.72
N PHE A 179 29.94 -21.74 4.30
CA PHE A 179 28.93 -20.78 4.61
C PHE A 179 29.44 -19.35 4.47
N VAL A 180 28.61 -18.45 3.97
CA VAL A 180 28.95 -17.02 3.86
C VAL A 180 28.06 -16.10 4.70
N GLY A 181 26.94 -16.59 5.19
CA GLY A 181 26.12 -15.84 6.16
C GLY A 181 25.06 -14.92 5.58
N ILE A 182 24.47 -15.25 4.42
CA ILE A 182 23.36 -14.48 3.85
C ILE A 182 22.04 -15.24 3.89
N GLY A 183 20.94 -14.50 4.15
CA GLY A 183 19.59 -14.95 3.88
C GLY A 183 19.08 -14.38 2.55
N PHE A 184 18.34 -15.20 1.81
CA PHE A 184 17.86 -14.86 0.47
C PHE A 184 16.42 -14.32 0.51
N ASN A 185 16.14 -13.32 -0.35
CA ASN A 185 14.79 -12.96 -0.72
C ASN A 185 14.45 -13.56 -2.10
N GLY A 186 13.92 -14.77 -2.10
CA GLY A 186 13.58 -15.50 -3.33
C GLY A 186 12.32 -14.99 -4.04
N TYR A 187 11.57 -14.09 -3.43
CA TYR A 187 10.26 -13.66 -3.93
C TYR A 187 10.28 -12.35 -4.70
N VAL A 188 11.42 -11.64 -4.80
CA VAL A 188 11.49 -10.29 -5.37
C VAL A 188 10.91 -10.22 -6.79
N LYS A 189 11.31 -11.13 -7.69
CA LYS A 189 10.79 -11.16 -9.07
C LYS A 189 9.27 -11.36 -9.13
N GLY A 190 8.76 -12.34 -8.39
CA GLY A 190 7.32 -12.62 -8.31
C GLY A 190 6.54 -11.45 -7.72
N PHE A 191 7.09 -10.84 -6.66
CA PHE A 191 6.50 -9.70 -6.00
C PHE A 191 6.40 -8.47 -6.93
N ILE A 192 7.50 -8.09 -7.58
CA ILE A 192 7.50 -6.98 -8.54
C ILE A 192 6.55 -7.26 -9.71
N ASN A 193 6.51 -8.50 -10.21
CA ASN A 193 5.55 -8.88 -11.26
C ASN A 193 4.09 -8.74 -10.80
N SER A 194 3.77 -9.10 -9.57
CA SER A 194 2.42 -8.91 -9.02
C SER A 194 2.05 -7.44 -8.88
N LEU A 195 3.00 -6.56 -8.55
CA LEU A 195 2.77 -5.11 -8.53
C LEU A 195 2.56 -4.53 -9.93
N LYS A 196 3.26 -5.03 -10.96
CA LYS A 196 3.08 -4.63 -12.37
C LYS A 196 1.74 -5.07 -12.94
N HIS A 197 1.28 -6.24 -12.55
CA HIS A 197 0.10 -6.90 -13.12
C HIS A 197 -0.94 -7.28 -12.05
N PRO A 198 -1.52 -6.28 -11.34
CA PRO A 198 -2.37 -6.54 -10.17
C PRO A 198 -3.67 -7.29 -10.50
N PHE A 199 -4.09 -7.29 -11.76
CA PHE A 199 -5.30 -7.97 -12.22
C PHE A 199 -5.05 -9.34 -12.86
N SER A 200 -3.79 -9.75 -13.02
CA SER A 200 -3.45 -11.04 -13.66
C SER A 200 -3.73 -12.25 -12.75
N SER A 201 -3.70 -12.04 -11.45
CA SER A 201 -4.07 -13.02 -10.41
C SER A 201 -4.84 -12.31 -9.31
N GLY A 202 -5.75 -13.01 -8.62
CA GLY A 202 -6.47 -12.43 -7.48
C GLY A 202 -5.57 -11.92 -6.35
N ASP A 203 -4.36 -12.45 -6.28
CA ASP A 203 -3.37 -12.13 -5.22
C ASP A 203 -2.76 -10.73 -5.40
N GLY A 204 -2.68 -10.19 -6.61
CA GLY A 204 -2.03 -8.91 -6.88
C GLY A 204 -2.70 -7.73 -6.19
N LEU A 205 -4.03 -7.65 -6.24
CA LEU A 205 -4.80 -6.61 -5.53
C LEU A 205 -4.73 -6.78 -4.01
N ILE A 206 -4.78 -8.03 -3.53
CA ILE A 206 -4.65 -8.32 -2.09
C ILE A 206 -3.27 -7.88 -1.61
N LEU A 207 -2.23 -8.21 -2.37
CA LEU A 207 -0.85 -7.79 -2.06
C LEU A 207 -0.74 -6.27 -1.98
N LEU A 208 -1.23 -5.54 -3.00
CA LEU A 208 -1.20 -4.08 -3.01
C LEU A 208 -1.91 -3.46 -1.81
N TYR A 209 -3.09 -3.98 -1.48
CA TYR A 209 -3.85 -3.48 -0.33
C TYR A 209 -3.17 -3.81 1.00
N SER A 210 -2.56 -4.98 1.13
CA SER A 210 -1.90 -5.43 2.36
C SER A 210 -0.48 -4.87 2.56
N LEU A 211 0.13 -4.25 1.55
CA LEU A 211 1.51 -3.77 1.58
C LEU A 211 1.84 -2.88 2.79
N PRO A 212 1.04 -1.86 3.17
CA PRO A 212 1.31 -1.05 4.35
C PRO A 212 1.27 -1.86 5.65
N VAL A 213 0.37 -2.85 5.72
CA VAL A 213 0.22 -3.74 6.88
C VAL A 213 1.42 -4.68 6.98
N ILE A 214 1.82 -5.29 5.85
CA ILE A 214 3.02 -6.14 5.76
C ILE A 214 4.26 -5.34 6.15
N GLY A 215 4.43 -4.14 5.61
CA GLY A 215 5.54 -3.25 5.96
C GLY A 215 5.61 -2.92 7.45
N TYR A 216 4.46 -2.71 8.09
CA TYR A 216 4.41 -2.42 9.52
C TYR A 216 4.76 -3.64 10.40
N PHE A 217 4.24 -4.83 10.09
CA PHE A 217 4.42 -6.02 10.94
C PHE A 217 5.70 -6.79 10.65
N ILE A 218 6.16 -6.83 9.40
CA ILE A 218 7.30 -7.65 8.94
C ILE A 218 8.55 -6.79 8.75
N GLY A 219 8.42 -5.46 8.69
CA GLY A 219 9.51 -4.53 8.43
C GLY A 219 10.02 -4.56 6.98
N TYR A 220 9.33 -5.29 6.08
CA TYR A 220 9.68 -5.38 4.66
C TYR A 220 8.78 -4.48 3.81
N ASN A 221 9.37 -3.49 3.18
CA ASN A 221 8.68 -2.66 2.19
C ASN A 221 9.56 -2.52 0.92
N PRO A 222 9.19 -3.17 -0.17
CA PRO A 222 9.98 -3.19 -1.41
C PRO A 222 10.03 -1.84 -2.13
N LEU A 223 9.22 -0.85 -1.70
CA LEU A 223 9.18 0.49 -2.30
C LEU A 223 10.12 1.48 -1.61
N VAL A 224 10.87 1.05 -0.59
CA VAL A 224 11.82 1.89 0.15
C VAL A 224 13.18 1.23 0.29
N SER A 225 14.22 2.06 0.45
CA SER A 225 15.56 1.57 0.78
C SER A 225 15.54 0.77 2.09
N PRO A 226 16.33 -0.32 2.21
CA PRO A 226 17.36 -0.75 1.24
C PRO A 226 16.84 -1.61 0.08
N TYR A 227 15.61 -2.07 0.09
CA TYR A 227 15.10 -3.08 -0.87
C TYR A 227 15.02 -2.57 -2.31
N THR A 228 14.89 -1.24 -2.51
CA THR A 228 14.90 -0.63 -3.86
C THR A 228 16.27 -0.67 -4.54
N GLN A 229 17.35 -0.94 -3.80
CA GLN A 229 18.71 -1.01 -4.35
C GLN A 229 18.92 -2.22 -5.28
N GLY A 230 18.17 -3.29 -5.06
CA GLY A 230 18.18 -4.47 -5.94
C GLY A 230 17.30 -4.33 -7.19
N LEU A 231 16.81 -3.13 -7.48
CA LEU A 231 15.91 -2.84 -8.60
C LEU A 231 16.54 -1.80 -9.52
N GLU A 232 16.47 -2.04 -10.82
CA GLU A 232 16.94 -1.10 -11.85
C GLU A 232 15.74 -0.41 -12.53
N LEU A 233 15.97 0.84 -12.96
CA LEU A 233 15.00 1.63 -13.68
C LEU A 233 15.24 1.49 -15.18
N THR A 234 14.17 1.20 -15.93
CA THR A 234 14.23 0.95 -17.36
C THR A 234 13.46 2.00 -18.16
N GLY A 235 13.70 2.06 -19.48
CA GLY A 235 13.02 2.99 -20.38
C GLY A 235 13.27 4.45 -19.99
N LEU A 236 12.23 5.28 -20.08
CA LEU A 236 12.32 6.71 -19.74
C LEU A 236 12.63 6.97 -18.26
N ALA A 237 12.30 6.05 -17.39
CA ALA A 237 12.56 6.20 -15.95
C ALA A 237 14.06 6.14 -15.61
N SER A 238 14.90 5.50 -16.44
CA SER A 238 16.34 5.45 -16.23
C SER A 238 17.03 6.83 -16.28
N ALA A 239 16.37 7.82 -16.87
CA ALA A 239 16.85 9.21 -16.88
C ALA A 239 16.52 9.97 -15.58
N ILE A 240 15.68 9.42 -14.72
CA ILE A 240 15.27 10.04 -13.44
C ILE A 240 16.20 9.53 -12.33
N PRO A 241 16.77 10.41 -11.48
CA PRO A 241 17.52 9.96 -10.31
C PRO A 241 16.68 9.02 -9.45
N ALA A 242 17.22 7.85 -9.10
CA ALA A 242 16.48 6.81 -8.38
C ALA A 242 15.76 7.32 -7.10
N PRO A 243 16.37 8.18 -6.25
CA PRO A 243 15.66 8.72 -5.08
C PRO A 243 14.40 9.51 -5.46
N VAL A 244 14.46 10.30 -6.53
CA VAL A 244 13.30 11.09 -7.02
C VAL A 244 12.21 10.16 -7.55
N PHE A 245 12.60 9.16 -8.32
CA PHE A 245 11.67 8.15 -8.84
C PHE A 245 10.91 7.46 -7.70
N TRP A 246 11.62 6.98 -6.68
CA TRP A 246 11.00 6.29 -5.55
C TRP A 246 10.13 7.21 -4.66
N ILE A 247 10.44 8.51 -4.59
CA ILE A 247 9.54 9.50 -3.98
C ILE A 247 8.21 9.58 -4.74
N LEU A 248 8.25 9.65 -6.07
CA LEU A 248 7.05 9.68 -6.91
C LEU A 248 6.24 8.38 -6.78
N VAL A 249 6.90 7.22 -6.87
CA VAL A 249 6.27 5.89 -6.72
C VAL A 249 5.54 5.79 -5.38
N ASN A 250 6.21 6.14 -4.28
CA ASN A 250 5.58 6.11 -2.95
C ASN A 250 4.43 7.11 -2.84
N THR A 251 4.56 8.30 -3.43
CA THR A 251 3.46 9.28 -3.44
C THR A 251 2.24 8.73 -4.16
N ILE A 252 2.41 8.19 -5.37
CA ILE A 252 1.31 7.60 -6.17
C ILE A 252 0.68 6.42 -5.41
N PHE A 253 1.50 5.55 -4.82
CA PHE A 253 1.04 4.41 -4.04
C PHE A 253 0.17 4.84 -2.84
N TRP A 254 0.62 5.83 -2.05
CA TRP A 254 -0.13 6.31 -0.90
C TRP A 254 -1.39 7.07 -1.31
N VAL A 255 -1.39 7.79 -2.45
CA VAL A 255 -2.61 8.41 -3.00
C VAL A 255 -3.62 7.33 -3.38
N PHE A 256 -3.19 6.26 -4.07
CA PHE A 256 -4.03 5.10 -4.33
C PHE A 256 -4.63 4.53 -3.06
N TRP A 257 -3.79 4.16 -2.10
CA TRP A 257 -4.18 3.42 -0.91
C TRP A 257 -5.12 4.22 0.00
N LEU A 258 -4.80 5.48 0.24
CA LEU A 258 -5.62 6.35 1.10
C LEU A 258 -6.94 6.75 0.43
N ASN A 259 -6.95 7.01 -0.87
CA ASN A 259 -8.23 7.28 -1.55
C ASN A 259 -9.14 6.05 -1.56
N LEU A 260 -8.59 4.85 -1.76
CA LEU A 260 -9.34 3.61 -1.64
C LEU A 260 -9.93 3.46 -0.23
N LEU A 261 -9.14 3.70 0.79
CA LEU A 261 -9.54 3.63 2.20
C LEU A 261 -10.62 4.68 2.52
N LEU A 262 -10.41 5.95 2.13
CA LEU A 262 -11.39 7.03 2.32
C LEU A 262 -12.72 6.71 1.63
N GLY A 263 -12.67 6.18 0.39
CA GLY A 263 -13.86 5.74 -0.32
C GLY A 263 -14.61 4.67 0.46
N PHE A 264 -13.93 3.61 0.90
CA PHE A 264 -14.55 2.53 1.68
C PHE A 264 -15.14 3.00 3.00
N PHE A 265 -14.39 3.80 3.77
CA PHE A 265 -14.90 4.30 5.05
C PHE A 265 -16.13 5.19 4.87
N ASN A 266 -16.12 6.08 3.86
CA ASN A 266 -17.25 6.98 3.62
C ASN A 266 -18.48 6.30 2.99
N VAL A 267 -18.37 5.06 2.50
CA VAL A 267 -19.53 4.24 2.06
C VAL A 267 -20.16 3.46 3.22
N LEU A 268 -19.48 3.32 4.36
CA LEU A 268 -20.04 2.61 5.50
C LEU A 268 -21.37 3.25 5.95
N PRO A 269 -22.41 2.45 6.26
CA PRO A 269 -23.72 2.94 6.71
C PRO A 269 -23.66 3.45 8.16
N MET A 270 -22.81 4.43 8.41
CA MET A 270 -22.52 5.00 9.72
C MET A 270 -22.60 6.53 9.69
N VAL A 271 -23.47 7.13 10.48
CA VAL A 271 -23.52 8.59 10.65
C VAL A 271 -22.35 9.02 11.54
N PRO A 272 -21.62 10.10 11.20
CA PRO A 272 -21.97 11.15 10.22
C PRO A 272 -21.34 10.98 8.81
N LEU A 273 -20.94 9.79 8.40
CA LEU A 273 -20.35 9.55 7.08
C LEU A 273 -21.40 9.60 5.97
N ASP A 274 -20.97 9.85 4.73
CA ASP A 274 -21.86 9.93 3.55
C ASP A 274 -22.69 8.66 3.36
N GLY A 275 -22.09 7.49 3.58
CA GLY A 275 -22.76 6.20 3.53
C GLY A 275 -23.91 6.09 4.53
N GLY A 276 -23.82 6.75 5.68
CA GLY A 276 -24.90 6.84 6.65
C GLY A 276 -26.11 7.61 6.10
N PHE A 277 -25.87 8.72 5.40
CA PHE A 277 -26.94 9.50 4.74
C PHE A 277 -27.54 8.74 3.56
N LEU A 278 -26.71 8.11 2.74
CA LEU A 278 -27.16 7.22 1.65
C LEU A 278 -28.00 6.06 2.17
N PHE A 279 -27.58 5.43 3.25
CA PHE A 279 -28.30 4.34 3.89
C PHE A 279 -29.65 4.81 4.45
N ASN A 280 -29.71 5.98 5.09
CA ASN A 280 -30.95 6.58 5.60
C ASN A 280 -31.98 6.78 4.48
N ASP A 281 -31.58 7.38 3.37
CA ASP A 281 -32.48 7.63 2.22
C ASP A 281 -32.92 6.32 1.57
N GLY A 282 -32.02 5.35 1.42
CA GLY A 282 -32.32 4.03 0.90
C GLY A 282 -33.30 3.27 1.79
N LEU A 283 -33.07 3.26 3.10
CA LEU A 283 -33.91 2.58 4.07
C LEU A 283 -35.33 3.24 4.15
N LYS A 284 -35.37 4.58 4.13
CA LYS A 284 -36.65 5.33 4.05
C LYS A 284 -37.46 4.95 2.81
N TYR A 285 -36.76 4.82 1.66
CA TYR A 285 -37.42 4.39 0.41
C TYR A 285 -37.96 2.96 0.53
N VAL A 286 -37.19 2.01 1.05
CA VAL A 286 -37.63 0.62 1.22
C VAL A 286 -38.83 0.52 2.17
N ILE A 287 -38.77 1.18 3.34
CA ILE A 287 -39.86 1.14 4.31
C ILE A 287 -41.15 1.72 3.70
N GLN A 288 -41.07 2.85 3.03
CA GLN A 288 -42.24 3.48 2.39
C GLN A 288 -42.85 2.62 1.28
N ARG A 289 -42.03 1.83 0.55
CA ARG A 289 -42.48 0.93 -0.50
C ARG A 289 -43.25 -0.29 0.04
N PHE A 290 -42.83 -0.83 1.18
CA PHE A 290 -43.41 -2.06 1.75
C PHE A 290 -44.49 -1.77 2.83
N LYS A 291 -44.43 -0.61 3.48
CA LYS A 291 -45.34 -0.23 4.55
C LYS A 291 -45.97 1.15 4.24
N THR A 292 -46.91 1.16 3.31
CA THR A 292 -47.58 2.38 2.82
C THR A 292 -48.43 3.10 3.88
N ASN A 293 -48.78 2.45 4.98
CA ASN A 293 -49.63 2.99 6.05
C ASN A 293 -48.87 3.67 7.22
N LEU A 294 -47.55 3.79 7.14
CA LEU A 294 -46.76 4.47 8.17
C LEU A 294 -46.71 5.99 7.90
N SER A 295 -46.93 6.78 8.94
CA SER A 295 -46.66 8.21 8.85
C SER A 295 -45.19 8.50 8.58
N GLU A 296 -44.91 9.65 7.97
CA GLU A 296 -43.54 10.07 7.69
C GLU A 296 -42.72 10.14 8.95
N GLU A 297 -43.25 10.73 10.03
CA GLU A 297 -42.57 10.83 11.34
C GLU A 297 -42.21 9.46 11.94
N ARG A 298 -43.10 8.47 11.84
CA ARG A 298 -42.82 7.10 12.31
C ARG A 298 -41.73 6.44 11.46
N THR A 299 -41.75 6.65 10.14
CA THR A 299 -40.74 6.14 9.23
C THR A 299 -39.36 6.70 9.59
N GLU A 300 -39.28 8.01 9.81
CA GLU A 300 -38.04 8.67 10.20
C GLU A 300 -37.49 8.17 11.55
N ALA A 301 -38.39 7.99 12.53
CA ALA A 301 -37.99 7.45 13.82
C ALA A 301 -37.44 6.01 13.72
N ILE A 302 -38.03 5.17 12.87
CA ILE A 302 -37.53 3.79 12.62
C ILE A 302 -36.17 3.83 11.92
N VAL A 303 -36.04 4.63 10.83
CA VAL A 303 -34.80 4.78 10.07
C VAL A 303 -33.66 5.22 11.02
N ARG A 304 -33.92 6.30 11.79
CA ARG A 304 -32.90 6.80 12.75
C ARG A 304 -32.45 5.74 13.77
N LYS A 305 -33.37 4.96 14.32
CA LYS A 305 -33.03 3.89 15.28
C LYS A 305 -32.19 2.80 14.63
N ILE A 306 -32.56 2.35 13.43
CA ILE A 306 -31.82 1.31 12.69
C ILE A 306 -30.43 1.81 12.33
N THR A 307 -30.32 3.03 11.78
CA THR A 307 -29.02 3.59 11.40
C THR A 307 -28.13 3.81 12.61
N MET A 308 -28.66 4.30 13.72
CA MET A 308 -27.90 4.46 14.96
C MET A 308 -27.37 3.12 15.48
N PHE A 309 -28.21 2.08 15.48
CA PHE A 309 -27.79 0.73 15.88
C PHE A 309 -26.68 0.19 14.97
N ILE A 310 -26.85 0.28 13.65
CA ILE A 310 -25.84 -0.16 12.68
C ILE A 310 -24.53 0.65 12.84
N SER A 311 -24.62 1.98 13.01
CA SER A 311 -23.46 2.83 13.26
C SER A 311 -22.68 2.39 14.50
N LEU A 312 -23.37 2.05 15.60
CA LEU A 312 -22.73 1.56 16.82
C LEU A 312 -22.08 0.19 16.63
N VAL A 313 -22.73 -0.72 15.90
CA VAL A 313 -22.17 -2.03 15.57
C VAL A 313 -20.89 -1.89 14.72
N ILE A 314 -20.93 -1.05 13.69
CA ILE A 314 -19.76 -0.79 12.82
C ILE A 314 -18.63 -0.17 13.64
N LEU A 315 -18.93 0.85 14.44
CA LEU A 315 -17.95 1.50 15.32
C LEU A 315 -17.31 0.48 16.28
N PHE A 316 -18.11 -0.39 16.87
CA PHE A 316 -17.61 -1.47 17.72
C PHE A 316 -16.68 -2.41 16.95
N LEU A 317 -17.09 -2.87 15.75
CA LEU A 317 -16.26 -3.76 14.92
C LEU A 317 -14.93 -3.12 14.51
N VAL A 318 -14.92 -1.82 14.23
CA VAL A 318 -13.68 -1.07 13.88
C VAL A 318 -12.77 -0.93 15.10
N LEU A 319 -13.32 -0.69 16.28
CA LEU A 319 -12.55 -0.49 17.51
C LEU A 319 -12.18 -1.81 18.20
N PHE A 320 -12.92 -2.89 17.97
CA PHE A 320 -12.74 -4.17 18.63
C PHE A 320 -11.30 -4.74 18.57
N PRO A 321 -10.60 -4.74 17.43
CA PRO A 321 -9.21 -5.21 17.36
C PRO A 321 -8.25 -4.43 18.25
N TRP A 322 -8.51 -3.12 18.47
CA TRP A 322 -7.72 -2.29 19.37
C TRP A 322 -8.01 -2.62 20.83
N ILE A 323 -9.29 -2.89 21.17
CA ILE A 323 -9.69 -3.25 22.53
C ILE A 323 -9.06 -4.59 22.92
N VAL A 324 -9.13 -5.61 22.06
CA VAL A 324 -8.57 -6.95 22.33
C VAL A 324 -7.05 -6.93 22.51
N LYS A 325 -6.34 -5.98 21.89
CA LYS A 325 -4.89 -5.85 22.06
C LYS A 325 -4.49 -5.45 23.48
N TYR A 326 -5.38 -4.84 24.25
CA TYR A 326 -5.10 -4.32 25.60
C TYR A 326 -5.82 -5.10 26.72
N ILE A 327 -6.58 -6.13 26.39
CA ILE A 327 -7.16 -7.12 27.30
C ILE A 327 -6.35 -8.41 27.23
#